data_2c156db076c78b4ee216bcceb250f3ec
#
_entry.id   2c156db076c78b4ee216bcceb250f3ec
#
_cell.length_a   1.000
_cell.length_b   1.000
_cell.length_c   1.000
_cell.angle_alpha   90.00
_cell.angle_beta   90.00
_cell.angle_gamma   90.00
#
_symmetry.space_group_name_H-M   'P 1'
#
loop_
_entity.id
_entity.type
_entity.pdbx_description
1 polymer ?
#
loop_
_entity_poly.entity_id
_entity_poly.type
_entity_poly.pdbx_seq_one_letter_code
_entity_poly.pdbx_strand_id
1 'polypeptide(L)'
;SIIGPNGAGKTSLLNCISGFYHPTSGEIYYGDRKLSKASPHQVSSLGIARAFQNLELFRGMTVLDNMLLARHQKLRYNILQAVVFMGKASREESENRRYVEEVIDFMELEPYRKQTVGNLSYGIQKRVEVARALTLAPALLLLDEPMAGMNIEEKEDMVRFIIDIQKERNATVVLVEHDLGVVMDISDQIYVLDFGELIGSGTPEEIVKIPEVIEAYIGEE
;
A
#
# COMPACT_ATOMS: atom_id res chain seq x y z
N SER A 1 -4.06 -8.95 -7.89
CA SER A 1 -4.59 -7.60 -8.25
C SER A 1 -6.10 -7.54 -8.23
N ILE A 2 -6.66 -6.34 -8.09
CA ILE A 2 -8.09 -6.05 -8.22
C ILE A 2 -8.27 -5.06 -9.36
N ILE A 3 -9.01 -5.46 -10.39
CA ILE A 3 -9.26 -4.65 -11.58
C ILE A 3 -10.77 -4.45 -11.81
N GLY A 4 -11.13 -3.59 -12.74
CA GLY A 4 -12.51 -3.30 -13.13
C GLY A 4 -12.67 -1.85 -13.58
N PRO A 5 -13.77 -1.50 -14.22
CA PRO A 5 -14.05 -0.16 -14.71
C PRO A 5 -14.12 0.89 -13.60
N ASN A 6 -14.19 2.17 -13.99
CA ASN A 6 -14.37 3.26 -13.04
C ASN A 6 -15.73 3.13 -12.34
N GLY A 7 -15.74 3.26 -11.02
CA GLY A 7 -16.97 3.05 -10.23
C GLY A 7 -17.27 1.60 -9.87
N ALA A 8 -16.48 0.62 -10.30
CA ALA A 8 -16.68 -0.80 -9.97
C ALA A 8 -16.58 -1.15 -8.47
N GLY A 9 -16.17 -0.19 -7.61
CA GLY A 9 -16.12 -0.42 -6.15
C GLY A 9 -14.74 -0.81 -5.61
N LYS A 10 -13.68 -0.82 -6.41
CA LYS A 10 -12.31 -1.22 -6.02
C LYS A 10 -11.80 -0.48 -4.78
N THR A 11 -11.80 0.86 -4.82
CA THR A 11 -11.39 1.71 -3.67
C THR A 11 -12.31 1.54 -2.46
N SER A 12 -13.63 1.31 -2.68
CA SER A 12 -14.58 1.02 -1.60
C SER A 12 -14.25 -0.28 -0.88
N LEU A 13 -13.86 -1.31 -1.63
CA LEU A 13 -13.39 -2.58 -1.07
C LEU A 13 -12.11 -2.37 -0.23
N LEU A 14 -11.12 -1.64 -0.75
CA LEU A 14 -9.92 -1.30 0.02
C LEU A 14 -10.25 -0.48 1.27
N ASN A 15 -11.23 0.44 1.20
CA ASN A 15 -11.69 1.19 2.37
C ASN A 15 -12.32 0.29 3.43
N CYS A 16 -13.05 -0.75 3.03
CA CYS A 16 -13.61 -1.74 3.95
C CYS A 16 -12.50 -2.60 4.59
N ILE A 17 -11.53 -3.07 3.81
CA ILE A 17 -10.41 -3.88 4.32
C ILE A 17 -9.56 -3.06 5.30
N SER A 18 -9.30 -1.78 5.01
CA SER A 18 -8.49 -0.90 5.85
C SER A 18 -9.25 -0.25 7.03
N GLY A 19 -10.55 -0.55 7.20
CA GLY A 19 -11.35 -0.12 8.34
C GLY A 19 -11.85 1.33 8.26
N PHE A 20 -11.72 2.00 7.10
CA PHE A 20 -12.30 3.33 6.88
C PHE A 20 -13.80 3.26 6.66
N TYR A 21 -14.28 2.19 6.03
CA TYR A 21 -15.71 1.91 5.88
C TYR A 21 -16.05 0.59 6.58
N HIS A 22 -17.28 0.50 7.07
CA HIS A 22 -17.80 -0.75 7.61
C HIS A 22 -18.83 -1.32 6.62
N PRO A 23 -18.75 -2.62 6.29
CA PRO A 23 -19.72 -3.24 5.42
C PRO A 23 -21.12 -3.19 6.07
N THR A 24 -22.14 -2.87 5.26
CA THR A 24 -23.55 -2.87 5.71
C THR A 24 -24.02 -4.29 6.00
N SER A 25 -23.52 -5.27 5.24
CA SER A 25 -23.81 -6.69 5.41
C SER A 25 -22.57 -7.52 5.07
N GLY A 26 -22.56 -8.77 5.50
CA GLY A 26 -21.40 -9.65 5.31
C GLY A 26 -20.26 -9.38 6.30
N GLU A 27 -19.19 -10.10 6.13
CA GLU A 27 -18.04 -10.07 7.04
C GLU A 27 -16.72 -10.13 6.28
N ILE A 28 -15.72 -9.43 6.80
CA ILE A 28 -14.36 -9.43 6.29
C ILE A 28 -13.45 -10.05 7.34
N TYR A 29 -12.61 -10.98 6.91
CA TYR A 29 -11.64 -11.67 7.76
C TYR A 29 -10.22 -11.51 7.21
N TYR A 30 -9.27 -11.40 8.11
CA TYR A 30 -7.83 -11.52 7.86
C TYR A 30 -7.27 -12.64 8.73
N GLY A 31 -7.03 -13.80 8.15
CA GLY A 31 -6.86 -15.04 8.90
C GLY A 31 -8.08 -15.28 9.80
N ASP A 32 -7.86 -15.49 11.09
CA ASP A 32 -8.92 -15.69 12.08
C ASP A 32 -9.47 -14.37 12.67
N ARG A 33 -8.99 -13.22 12.21
CA ARG A 33 -9.36 -11.91 12.75
C ARG A 33 -10.45 -11.25 11.91
N LYS A 34 -11.56 -10.91 12.55
CA LYS A 34 -12.67 -10.20 11.93
C LYS A 34 -12.35 -8.71 11.81
N LEU A 35 -12.38 -8.16 10.58
CA LEU A 35 -12.10 -6.76 10.27
C LEU A 35 -13.36 -5.89 10.16
N SER A 36 -14.55 -6.46 9.98
CA SER A 36 -15.79 -5.75 9.60
C SER A 36 -16.17 -4.57 10.50
N LYS A 37 -15.66 -4.52 11.74
CA LYS A 37 -15.86 -3.41 12.69
C LYS A 37 -14.54 -2.87 13.27
N ALA A 38 -13.41 -3.28 12.69
CA ALA A 38 -12.11 -2.83 13.14
C ALA A 38 -11.86 -1.39 12.67
N SER A 39 -11.28 -0.57 13.55
CA SER A 39 -10.82 0.77 13.18
C SER A 39 -9.53 0.69 12.35
N PRO A 40 -9.18 1.74 11.58
CA PRO A 40 -7.91 1.76 10.82
C PRO A 40 -6.67 1.47 11.68
N HIS A 41 -6.65 1.98 12.91
CA HIS A 41 -5.56 1.70 13.85
C HIS A 41 -5.48 0.20 14.23
N GLN A 42 -6.63 -0.44 14.47
CA GLN A 42 -6.66 -1.88 14.75
C GLN A 42 -6.22 -2.69 13.54
N VAL A 43 -6.67 -2.33 12.32
CA VAL A 43 -6.25 -2.96 11.07
C VAL A 43 -4.74 -2.83 10.88
N SER A 44 -4.18 -1.63 11.05
CA SER A 44 -2.74 -1.40 10.97
C SER A 44 -1.95 -2.22 11.99
N SER A 45 -2.48 -2.39 13.21
CA SER A 45 -1.84 -3.21 14.26
C SER A 45 -1.76 -4.70 13.91
N LEU A 46 -2.62 -5.19 13.02
CA LEU A 46 -2.60 -6.56 12.50
C LEU A 46 -1.56 -6.77 11.38
N GLY A 47 -0.83 -5.72 11.00
CA GLY A 47 0.17 -5.80 9.92
C GLY A 47 -0.40 -5.54 8.53
N ILE A 48 -1.52 -4.83 8.43
CA ILE A 48 -2.09 -4.35 7.17
C ILE A 48 -1.72 -2.88 7.02
N ALA A 49 -1.02 -2.51 5.94
CA ALA A 49 -0.72 -1.12 5.60
C ALA A 49 -1.31 -0.76 4.25
N ARG A 50 -1.56 0.53 4.02
CA ARG A 50 -2.10 1.04 2.76
C ARG A 50 -1.33 2.28 2.31
N ALA A 51 -0.98 2.32 1.02
CA ALA A 51 -0.67 3.53 0.29
C ALA A 51 -1.93 3.99 -0.46
N PHE A 52 -2.30 5.24 -0.30
CA PHE A 52 -3.54 5.79 -0.84
C PHE A 52 -3.37 6.30 -2.27
N GLN A 53 -4.46 6.37 -3.03
CA GLN A 53 -4.48 6.95 -4.37
C GLN A 53 -4.01 8.41 -4.36
N ASN A 54 -4.49 9.21 -3.41
CA ASN A 54 -4.03 10.58 -3.20
C ASN A 54 -2.84 10.60 -2.23
N LEU A 55 -1.87 11.48 -2.51
CA LEU A 55 -0.67 11.65 -1.69
C LEU A 55 -1.02 12.17 -0.28
N GLU A 56 -0.98 11.27 0.70
CA GLU A 56 -1.21 11.57 2.12
C GLU A 56 0.10 11.89 2.86
N LEU A 57 1.02 12.60 2.19
CA LEU A 57 2.33 12.98 2.71
C LEU A 57 2.30 14.36 3.38
N PHE A 58 3.06 14.50 4.44
CA PHE A 58 3.31 15.80 5.07
C PHE A 58 4.31 16.59 4.22
N ARG A 59 3.78 17.39 3.30
CA ARG A 59 4.55 18.10 2.27
C ARG A 59 5.66 19.03 2.82
N GLY A 60 5.48 19.56 4.03
CA GLY A 60 6.48 20.41 4.70
C GLY A 60 7.58 19.64 5.45
N MET A 61 7.49 18.33 5.54
CA MET A 61 8.47 17.48 6.19
C MET A 61 9.43 16.85 5.18
N THR A 62 10.59 16.40 5.66
CA THR A 62 11.53 15.63 4.83
C THR A 62 11.00 14.22 4.56
N VAL A 63 11.60 13.51 3.58
CA VAL A 63 11.34 12.09 3.34
C VAL A 63 11.52 11.29 4.63
N LEU A 64 12.67 11.47 5.27
CA LEU A 64 13.00 10.78 6.53
C LEU A 64 11.95 11.02 7.61
N ASP A 65 11.53 12.29 7.81
CA ASP A 65 10.55 12.63 8.86
C ASP A 65 9.17 12.03 8.58
N ASN A 66 8.73 12.01 7.31
CA ASN A 66 7.48 11.34 6.92
C ASN A 66 7.48 9.85 7.27
N MET A 67 8.60 9.18 7.05
CA MET A 67 8.74 7.75 7.31
C MET A 67 8.87 7.46 8.81
N LEU A 68 9.62 8.27 9.56
CA LEU A 68 9.75 8.15 11.02
C LEU A 68 8.39 8.37 11.69
N LEU A 69 7.60 9.35 11.22
CA LEU A 69 6.27 9.61 11.75
C LEU A 69 5.33 8.41 11.57
N ALA A 70 5.33 7.78 10.39
CA ALA A 70 4.54 6.56 10.16
C ALA A 70 4.98 5.43 11.10
N ARG A 71 6.30 5.25 11.26
CA ARG A 71 6.87 4.22 12.12
C ARG A 71 6.58 4.43 13.61
N HIS A 72 6.24 5.67 14.03
CA HIS A 72 5.91 5.98 15.42
C HIS A 72 4.80 5.10 16.01
N GLN A 73 3.87 4.61 15.19
CA GLN A 73 2.84 3.66 15.62
C GLN A 73 3.39 2.33 16.16
N LYS A 74 4.62 1.96 15.85
CA LYS A 74 5.28 0.74 16.34
C LYS A 74 6.01 0.93 17.66
N LEU A 75 6.17 2.17 18.15
CA LEU A 75 6.81 2.46 19.43
C LEU A 75 5.89 2.04 20.60
N ARG A 76 6.46 1.33 21.56
CA ARG A 76 5.72 0.75 22.70
C ARG A 76 6.06 1.40 24.05
N TYR A 77 6.87 2.47 24.06
CA TYR A 77 7.23 3.13 25.30
C TYR A 77 6.16 4.13 25.78
N ASN A 78 6.00 4.21 27.12
CA ASN A 78 5.11 5.18 27.75
C ASN A 78 5.76 6.58 27.80
N ILE A 79 4.93 7.64 27.96
CA ILE A 79 5.36 9.05 28.07
C ILE A 79 6.45 9.22 29.18
N LEU A 80 6.33 8.50 30.31
CA LEU A 80 7.32 8.51 31.38
C LEU A 80 8.67 7.93 30.96
N GLN A 81 8.70 6.92 30.10
CA GLN A 81 9.92 6.33 29.53
C GLN A 81 10.55 7.21 28.47
N ALA A 82 9.74 7.97 27.74
CA ALA A 82 10.19 8.97 26.77
C ALA A 82 10.91 10.16 27.46
N VAL A 83 10.40 10.62 28.61
CA VAL A 83 11.00 11.75 29.36
C VAL A 83 12.38 11.42 29.90
N VAL A 84 12.63 10.17 30.30
CA VAL A 84 13.93 9.76 30.88
C VAL A 84 14.97 9.45 29.80
N PHE A 85 14.55 9.24 28.53
CA PHE A 85 15.37 8.97 27.32
C PHE A 85 16.56 8.00 27.54
N MET A 86 16.47 7.12 28.54
CA MET A 86 17.52 6.18 28.92
C MET A 86 17.05 4.73 28.77
N GLY A 87 17.93 3.88 28.27
CA GLY A 87 17.73 2.43 28.25
C GLY A 87 16.80 1.97 27.10
N LYS A 88 15.60 1.48 27.42
CA LYS A 88 14.70 0.80 26.46
C LYS A 88 14.16 1.73 25.37
N ALA A 89 13.78 2.96 25.71
CA ALA A 89 13.24 3.93 24.76
C ALA A 89 14.29 4.32 23.69
N SER A 90 15.51 4.61 24.09
CA SER A 90 16.62 4.95 23.18
C SER A 90 16.95 3.78 22.23
N ARG A 91 16.88 2.54 22.74
CA ARG A 91 17.12 1.35 21.90
C ARG A 91 16.03 1.14 20.88
N GLU A 92 14.74 1.21 21.30
CA GLU A 92 13.60 1.09 20.39
C GLU A 92 13.63 2.19 19.30
N GLU A 93 13.97 3.42 19.65
CA GLU A 93 14.09 4.52 18.69
C GLU A 93 15.21 4.28 17.69
N SER A 94 16.38 3.82 18.16
CA SER A 94 17.50 3.49 17.28
C SER A 94 17.17 2.34 16.33
N GLU A 95 16.47 1.30 16.81
CA GLU A 95 16.01 0.17 15.98
C GLU A 95 14.97 0.63 14.95
N ASN A 96 14.02 1.48 15.33
CA ASN A 96 13.04 2.03 14.40
C ASN A 96 13.67 2.92 13.35
N ARG A 97 14.63 3.77 13.74
CA ARG A 97 15.37 4.61 12.80
C ARG A 97 16.17 3.77 11.81
N ARG A 98 16.87 2.73 12.28
CA ARG A 98 17.59 1.81 11.41
C ARG A 98 16.68 1.16 10.39
N TYR A 99 15.51 0.68 10.81
CA TYR A 99 14.54 0.08 9.90
C TYR A 99 14.02 1.07 8.86
N VAL A 100 13.80 2.33 9.24
CA VAL A 100 13.41 3.38 8.29
C VAL A 100 14.51 3.63 7.27
N GLU A 101 15.78 3.69 7.68
CA GLU A 101 16.93 3.84 6.77
C GLU A 101 17.02 2.62 5.81
N GLU A 102 16.80 1.39 6.30
CA GLU A 102 16.75 0.18 5.46
C GLU A 102 15.62 0.24 4.41
N VAL A 103 14.48 0.87 4.72
CA VAL A 103 13.41 1.09 3.76
C VAL A 103 13.75 2.20 2.77
N ILE A 104 14.43 3.27 3.22
CA ILE A 104 14.92 4.36 2.35
C ILE A 104 15.88 3.78 1.30
N ASP A 105 16.84 2.97 1.75
CA ASP A 105 17.81 2.32 0.87
C ASP A 105 17.12 1.36 -0.10
N PHE A 106 16.23 0.51 0.40
CA PHE A 106 15.46 -0.46 -0.40
C PHE A 106 14.62 0.21 -1.51
N MET A 107 14.04 1.39 -1.22
CA MET A 107 13.22 2.14 -2.18
C MET A 107 14.04 3.17 -2.97
N GLU A 108 15.39 3.12 -2.89
CA GLU A 108 16.32 4.04 -3.57
C GLU A 108 15.98 5.52 -3.34
N LEU A 109 15.68 5.86 -2.08
CA LEU A 109 15.30 7.22 -1.67
C LEU A 109 16.44 8.00 -0.97
N GLU A 110 17.66 7.44 -0.86
CA GLU A 110 18.80 8.07 -0.17
C GLU A 110 19.11 9.48 -0.69
N PRO A 111 19.10 9.76 -2.02
CA PRO A 111 19.38 11.09 -2.53
C PRO A 111 18.34 12.14 -2.09
N TYR A 112 17.14 11.69 -1.74
CA TYR A 112 16.01 12.55 -1.37
C TYR A 112 15.74 12.60 0.13
N ARG A 113 16.41 11.79 0.90
CA ARG A 113 16.16 11.52 2.31
C ARG A 113 15.99 12.77 3.18
N LYS A 114 16.79 13.84 2.94
CA LYS A 114 16.75 15.11 3.66
C LYS A 114 15.97 16.20 2.92
N GLN A 115 15.45 15.90 1.75
CA GLN A 115 14.68 16.86 0.97
C GLN A 115 13.24 16.91 1.47
N THR A 116 12.66 18.11 1.42
CA THR A 116 11.24 18.31 1.73
C THR A 116 10.40 17.68 0.63
N VAL A 117 9.45 16.83 1.03
CA VAL A 117 8.64 16.02 0.10
C VAL A 117 7.89 16.87 -0.92
N GLY A 118 7.39 18.05 -0.51
CA GLY A 118 6.66 18.95 -1.41
C GLY A 118 7.49 19.49 -2.60
N ASN A 119 8.83 19.37 -2.55
CA ASN A 119 9.74 19.82 -3.62
C ASN A 119 10.17 18.70 -4.57
N LEU A 120 9.75 17.46 -4.32
CA LEU A 120 10.11 16.30 -5.13
C LEU A 120 9.19 16.15 -6.34
N SER A 121 9.65 15.47 -7.39
CA SER A 121 8.79 15.08 -8.50
C SER A 121 7.64 14.20 -8.02
N TYR A 122 6.56 14.17 -8.79
CA TYR A 122 5.37 13.41 -8.43
C TYR A 122 5.68 11.91 -8.27
N GLY A 123 6.47 11.32 -9.17
CA GLY A 123 6.87 9.91 -9.09
C GLY A 123 7.68 9.61 -7.83
N ILE A 124 8.62 10.50 -7.43
CA ILE A 124 9.34 10.33 -6.16
C ILE A 124 8.39 10.47 -4.96
N GLN A 125 7.43 11.40 -4.98
CA GLN A 125 6.43 11.50 -3.91
C GLN A 125 5.60 10.20 -3.79
N LYS A 126 5.17 9.62 -4.90
CA LYS A 126 4.47 8.32 -4.91
C LYS A 126 5.35 7.20 -4.35
N ARG A 127 6.64 7.17 -4.70
CA ARG A 127 7.61 6.21 -4.13
C ARG A 127 7.75 6.38 -2.62
N VAL A 128 7.83 7.63 -2.11
CA VAL A 128 7.84 7.92 -0.67
C VAL A 128 6.56 7.45 0.01
N GLU A 129 5.41 7.55 -0.62
CA GLU A 129 4.14 7.07 -0.07
C GLU A 129 4.13 5.55 0.14
N VAL A 130 4.57 4.79 -0.87
CA VAL A 130 4.73 3.32 -0.75
C VAL A 130 5.77 2.99 0.33
N ALA A 131 6.92 3.68 0.33
CA ALA A 131 7.96 3.52 1.35
C ALA A 131 7.43 3.78 2.76
N ARG A 132 6.61 4.83 2.95
CA ARG A 132 5.97 5.15 4.22
C ARG A 132 5.08 4.01 4.73
N ALA A 133 4.27 3.41 3.85
CA ALA A 133 3.47 2.25 4.20
C ALA A 133 4.35 1.04 4.56
N LEU A 134 5.45 0.85 3.84
CA LEU A 134 6.40 -0.24 4.07
C LEU A 134 7.14 -0.10 5.41
N THR A 135 7.32 1.13 5.96
CA THR A 135 7.93 1.32 7.30
C THR A 135 7.13 0.67 8.42
N LEU A 136 5.85 0.36 8.21
CA LEU A 136 5.03 -0.39 9.16
C LEU A 136 5.36 -1.89 9.20
N ALA A 137 6.29 -2.37 8.36
CA ALA A 137 6.60 -3.80 8.19
C ALA A 137 5.32 -4.63 8.01
N PRO A 138 4.52 -4.35 6.97
CA PRO A 138 3.24 -5.01 6.78
C PRO A 138 3.41 -6.45 6.30
N ALA A 139 2.51 -7.33 6.74
CA ALA A 139 2.31 -8.64 6.11
C ALA A 139 1.37 -8.57 4.91
N LEU A 140 0.47 -7.55 4.89
CA LEU A 140 -0.41 -7.23 3.77
C LEU A 140 -0.29 -5.74 3.42
N LEU A 141 0.14 -5.45 2.19
CA LEU A 141 0.26 -4.09 1.66
C LEU A 141 -0.83 -3.85 0.62
N LEU A 142 -1.66 -2.82 0.84
CA LEU A 142 -2.71 -2.40 -0.08
C LEU A 142 -2.22 -1.19 -0.86
N LEU A 143 -2.16 -1.30 -2.18
CA LEU A 143 -1.74 -0.25 -3.10
C LEU A 143 -2.92 0.16 -3.99
N ASP A 144 -3.34 1.42 -3.89
CA ASP A 144 -4.47 1.98 -4.63
C ASP A 144 -3.94 2.92 -5.70
N GLU A 145 -3.83 2.45 -6.94
CA GLU A 145 -3.30 3.15 -8.11
C GLU A 145 -1.92 3.80 -7.84
N PRO A 146 -0.91 3.03 -7.40
CA PRO A 146 0.39 3.60 -7.03
C PRO A 146 1.13 4.20 -8.22
N MET A 147 0.81 3.80 -9.45
CA MET A 147 1.47 4.25 -10.68
C MET A 147 0.69 5.33 -11.44
N ALA A 148 -0.48 5.76 -10.94
CA ALA A 148 -1.26 6.81 -11.59
C ALA A 148 -0.47 8.12 -11.70
N GLY A 149 -0.44 8.71 -12.92
CA GLY A 149 0.26 9.98 -13.19
C GLY A 149 1.78 9.88 -13.33
N MET A 150 2.35 8.69 -13.30
CA MET A 150 3.78 8.44 -13.55
C MET A 150 4.09 8.33 -15.04
N ASN A 151 5.31 8.73 -15.43
CA ASN A 151 5.84 8.42 -16.75
C ASN A 151 6.26 6.93 -16.86
N ILE A 152 6.68 6.47 -18.03
CA ILE A 152 7.00 5.06 -18.31
C ILE A 152 8.14 4.57 -17.42
N GLU A 153 9.24 5.30 -17.30
CA GLU A 153 10.39 4.94 -16.49
C GLU A 153 10.01 4.83 -14.99
N GLU A 154 9.24 5.81 -14.48
CA GLU A 154 8.77 5.80 -13.09
C GLU A 154 7.83 4.62 -12.81
N LYS A 155 7.00 4.21 -13.79
CA LYS A 155 6.15 3.02 -13.69
C LYS A 155 6.96 1.73 -13.63
N GLU A 156 7.94 1.57 -14.53
CA GLU A 156 8.83 0.40 -14.54
C GLU A 156 9.58 0.24 -13.21
N ASP A 157 10.10 1.35 -12.68
CA ASP A 157 10.71 1.36 -11.35
C ASP A 157 9.72 0.93 -10.25
N MET A 158 8.49 1.47 -10.27
CA MET A 158 7.47 1.13 -9.26
C MET A 158 7.07 -0.34 -9.35
N VAL A 159 6.93 -0.89 -10.56
CA VAL A 159 6.67 -2.32 -10.78
C VAL A 159 7.78 -3.16 -10.16
N ARG A 160 9.05 -2.82 -10.41
CA ARG A 160 10.21 -3.49 -9.82
C ARG A 160 10.13 -3.47 -8.29
N PHE A 161 9.87 -2.30 -7.66
CA PHE A 161 9.74 -2.20 -6.21
C PHE A 161 8.58 -3.05 -5.67
N ILE A 162 7.44 -3.11 -6.36
CA ILE A 162 6.31 -3.94 -5.93
C ILE A 162 6.69 -5.43 -5.91
N ILE A 163 7.38 -5.90 -6.95
CA ILE A 163 7.88 -7.28 -7.04
C ILE A 163 8.92 -7.55 -5.94
N ASP A 164 9.84 -6.63 -5.70
CA ASP A 164 10.88 -6.77 -4.69
C ASP A 164 10.29 -6.76 -3.26
N ILE A 165 9.25 -5.94 -3.00
CA ILE A 165 8.50 -5.96 -1.74
C ILE A 165 7.91 -7.35 -1.48
N GLN A 166 7.28 -7.95 -2.48
CA GLN A 166 6.69 -9.29 -2.35
C GLN A 166 7.78 -10.35 -2.08
N LYS A 167 8.87 -10.32 -2.83
CA LYS A 167 9.93 -11.34 -2.76
C LYS A 167 10.84 -11.18 -1.53
N GLU A 168 11.29 -9.96 -1.24
CA GLU A 168 12.34 -9.72 -0.24
C GLU A 168 11.78 -9.35 1.13
N ARG A 169 10.59 -8.74 1.18
CA ARG A 169 9.93 -8.36 2.44
C ARG A 169 8.86 -9.35 2.88
N ASN A 170 8.62 -10.40 2.08
CA ASN A 170 7.63 -11.45 2.34
C ASN A 170 6.23 -10.85 2.65
N ALA A 171 5.87 -9.79 1.96
CA ALA A 171 4.59 -9.13 2.09
C ALA A 171 3.65 -9.56 0.97
N THR A 172 2.42 -9.89 1.30
CA THR A 172 1.37 -10.01 0.29
C THR A 172 0.98 -8.61 -0.18
N VAL A 173 0.94 -8.40 -1.49
CA VAL A 173 0.53 -7.12 -2.07
C VAL A 173 -0.84 -7.27 -2.73
N VAL A 174 -1.77 -6.40 -2.38
CA VAL A 174 -3.04 -6.22 -3.10
C VAL A 174 -2.93 -4.91 -3.87
N LEU A 175 -2.94 -5.03 -5.19
CA LEU A 175 -2.76 -3.92 -6.13
C LEU A 175 -4.08 -3.59 -6.83
N VAL A 176 -4.50 -2.33 -6.79
CA VAL A 176 -5.53 -1.79 -7.67
C VAL A 176 -4.84 -0.97 -8.74
N GLU A 177 -5.02 -1.32 -10.00
CA GLU A 177 -4.44 -0.62 -11.15
C GLU A 177 -5.37 -0.68 -12.36
N HIS A 178 -5.19 0.28 -13.28
CA HIS A 178 -5.92 0.36 -14.55
C HIS A 178 -5.09 -0.08 -15.74
N ASP A 179 -3.77 -0.14 -15.60
CA ASP A 179 -2.85 -0.60 -16.63
C ASP A 179 -2.87 -2.14 -16.68
N LEU A 180 -3.67 -2.69 -17.59
CA LEU A 180 -3.83 -4.14 -17.74
C LEU A 180 -2.52 -4.84 -18.08
N GLY A 181 -1.63 -4.20 -18.86
CA GLY A 181 -0.33 -4.78 -19.17
C GLY A 181 0.46 -5.05 -17.91
N VAL A 182 0.59 -4.06 -17.05
CA VAL A 182 1.26 -4.21 -15.75
C VAL A 182 0.59 -5.27 -14.89
N VAL A 183 -0.75 -5.24 -14.77
CA VAL A 183 -1.49 -6.20 -13.94
C VAL A 183 -1.25 -7.63 -14.42
N MET A 184 -1.29 -7.88 -15.74
CA MET A 184 -1.08 -9.22 -16.31
C MET A 184 0.36 -9.72 -16.09
N ASP A 185 1.34 -8.80 -16.09
CA ASP A 185 2.75 -9.16 -15.96
C ASP A 185 3.17 -9.52 -14.52
N ILE A 186 2.53 -8.90 -13.50
CA ILE A 186 3.02 -9.02 -12.12
C ILE A 186 2.06 -9.72 -11.17
N SER A 187 0.85 -10.05 -11.60
CA SER A 187 -0.16 -10.63 -10.68
C SER A 187 -0.14 -12.16 -10.70
N ASP A 188 -0.12 -12.77 -9.51
CA ASP A 188 -0.37 -14.20 -9.36
C ASP A 188 -1.86 -14.52 -9.46
N GLN A 189 -2.72 -13.59 -8.99
CA GLN A 189 -4.16 -13.74 -8.93
C GLN A 189 -4.84 -12.40 -9.22
N ILE A 190 -5.88 -12.41 -10.04
CA ILE A 190 -6.66 -11.23 -10.41
C ILE A 190 -8.11 -11.44 -9.99
N TYR A 191 -8.71 -10.40 -9.43
CA TYR A 191 -10.14 -10.29 -9.13
C TYR A 191 -10.71 -9.16 -9.96
N VAL A 192 -11.78 -9.42 -10.71
CA VAL A 192 -12.43 -8.44 -11.57
C VAL A 192 -13.74 -8.01 -10.96
N LEU A 193 -13.86 -6.72 -10.67
CA LEU A 193 -15.10 -6.12 -10.15
C LEU A 193 -15.79 -5.32 -11.25
N ASP A 194 -17.12 -5.42 -11.29
CA ASP A 194 -17.99 -4.55 -12.07
C ASP A 194 -19.23 -4.21 -11.27
N PHE A 195 -19.60 -2.92 -11.19
CA PHE A 195 -20.75 -2.40 -10.39
C PHE A 195 -20.85 -2.97 -8.97
N GLY A 196 -19.72 -3.27 -8.32
CA GLY A 196 -19.66 -3.83 -6.96
C GLY A 196 -19.78 -5.34 -6.88
N GLU A 197 -19.91 -6.04 -7.99
CA GLU A 197 -19.98 -7.49 -8.08
C GLU A 197 -18.65 -8.08 -8.58
N LEU A 198 -18.32 -9.28 -8.11
CA LEU A 198 -17.17 -10.03 -8.60
C LEU A 198 -17.60 -10.80 -9.86
N ILE A 199 -17.12 -10.35 -11.03
CA ILE A 199 -17.47 -10.97 -12.32
C ILE A 199 -16.42 -11.98 -12.80
N GLY A 200 -15.24 -12.04 -12.19
CA GLY A 200 -14.21 -13.02 -12.53
C GLY A 200 -13.08 -13.05 -11.51
N SER A 201 -12.46 -14.22 -11.39
CA SER A 201 -11.23 -14.38 -10.61
C SER A 201 -10.41 -15.55 -11.17
N GLY A 202 -9.08 -15.39 -11.18
CA GLY A 202 -8.15 -16.40 -11.71
C GLY A 202 -6.77 -15.86 -11.95
N THR A 203 -5.90 -16.67 -12.55
CA THR A 203 -4.60 -16.23 -13.06
C THR A 203 -4.78 -15.27 -14.25
N PRO A 204 -3.74 -14.52 -14.63
CA PRO A 204 -3.81 -13.68 -15.83
C PRO A 204 -4.32 -14.41 -17.08
N GLU A 205 -3.86 -15.65 -17.32
CA GLU A 205 -4.24 -16.46 -18.48
C GLU A 205 -5.69 -16.96 -18.41
N GLU A 206 -6.25 -17.06 -17.23
CA GLU A 206 -7.67 -17.47 -17.02
C GLU A 206 -8.62 -16.29 -17.20
N ILE A 207 -8.26 -15.13 -16.66
CA ILE A 207 -9.10 -13.91 -16.69
C ILE A 207 -9.43 -13.46 -18.12
N VAL A 208 -8.46 -13.51 -19.02
CA VAL A 208 -8.66 -13.09 -20.43
C VAL A 208 -9.61 -13.99 -21.23
N LYS A 209 -10.05 -15.13 -20.65
CA LYS A 209 -10.96 -16.08 -21.27
C LYS A 209 -12.38 -15.99 -20.74
N ILE A 210 -12.62 -15.18 -19.71
CA ILE A 210 -13.95 -15.03 -19.09
C ILE A 210 -14.77 -14.05 -19.92
N PRO A 211 -15.90 -14.48 -20.53
CA PRO A 211 -16.70 -13.64 -21.41
C PRO A 211 -17.21 -12.35 -20.75
N GLU A 212 -17.65 -12.43 -19.50
CA GLU A 212 -18.15 -11.30 -18.72
C GLU A 212 -17.05 -10.25 -18.49
N VAL A 213 -15.81 -10.69 -18.29
CA VAL A 213 -14.65 -9.79 -18.15
C VAL A 213 -14.34 -9.10 -19.47
N ILE A 214 -14.36 -9.84 -20.58
CA ILE A 214 -14.13 -9.27 -21.91
C ILE A 214 -15.20 -8.22 -22.21
N GLU A 215 -16.47 -8.50 -21.94
CA GLU A 215 -17.59 -7.59 -22.18
C GLU A 215 -17.46 -6.30 -21.34
N ALA A 216 -17.09 -6.40 -20.07
CA ALA A 216 -16.91 -5.27 -19.17
C ALA A 216 -15.80 -4.29 -19.63
N TYR A 217 -14.78 -4.78 -20.33
CA TYR A 217 -13.68 -3.95 -20.83
C TYR A 217 -13.85 -3.48 -22.28
N ILE A 218 -14.53 -4.27 -23.14
CA ILE A 218 -14.79 -3.90 -24.56
C ILE A 218 -16.04 -3.03 -24.70
N GLY A 219 -17.00 -3.15 -23.76
CA GLY A 219 -18.23 -2.34 -23.79
C GLY A 219 -18.03 -0.86 -23.41
N GLU A 220 -16.81 -0.43 -23.03
CA GLU A 220 -16.46 0.96 -22.72
C GLU A 220 -15.80 1.71 -23.91
N GLU A 221 -15.62 1.11 -25.09
CA GLU A 221 -15.26 1.80 -26.34
C GLU A 221 -16.55 2.25 -27.08
#